data_1b287dfc74e34a18f6ff7cd7727174f8
#
_entry.id   1b287dfc74e34a18f6ff7cd7727174f8
#
_cell.length_a   1.000
_cell.length_b   1.000
_cell.length_c   1.000
_cell.angle_alpha   90.00
_cell.angle_beta   90.00
_cell.angle_gamma   90.00
#
_symmetry.space_group_name_H-M   'P 1'
#
loop_
_entity.id
_entity.type
_entity.pdbx_description
1 polymer ?
#
loop_
_entity_poly.entity_id
_entity_poly.type
_entity_poly.pdbx_seq_one_letter_code
_entity_poly.pdbx_strand_id
1 'polypeptide(L)'
;MTIRLTLLCAAAPTERDVRFGGDTPLDERASGQVRGVAGALPAAPSCLTAPSQRCRQTAEALGRAPVVEEPKLRDMDMGRWQGRTLDEVAAGDGAGLAQWMSDPEAAPHGGESVAQLCARIAAWMDGLPDDAGRVVAVVEQAVARAALLHALGAPRQSFWRIDVPPLSAVQLTGRSGRWNLRIAPVGSGESL
;
A
#
# COMPACT_ATOMS: atom_id res chain seq x y z
N MET A 1 6.45 2.36 -23.86
CA MET A 1 5.48 3.38 -23.42
C MET A 1 5.76 3.74 -21.96
N THR A 2 5.12 4.77 -21.40
CA THR A 2 5.32 5.14 -19.98
C THR A 2 4.17 4.58 -19.15
N ILE A 3 4.49 3.78 -18.14
CA ILE A 3 3.52 3.28 -17.16
C ILE A 3 3.20 4.43 -16.19
N ARG A 4 1.93 4.63 -15.87
CA ARG A 4 1.47 5.56 -14.83
C ARG A 4 0.78 4.77 -13.74
N LEU A 5 1.48 4.53 -12.64
CA LEU A 5 0.99 3.77 -11.50
C LEU A 5 0.49 4.71 -10.40
N THR A 6 -0.74 4.51 -9.98
CA THR A 6 -1.32 5.18 -8.81
C THR A 6 -1.63 4.13 -7.76
N LEU A 7 -0.95 4.20 -6.61
CA LEU A 7 -1.24 3.37 -5.45
C LEU A 7 -2.10 4.20 -4.49
N LEU A 8 -3.34 3.79 -4.27
CA LEU A 8 -4.23 4.36 -3.28
C LEU A 8 -4.11 3.54 -2.00
N CYS A 9 -3.72 4.18 -0.91
CA CYS A 9 -3.78 3.54 0.41
C CYS A 9 -5.24 3.32 0.80
N ALA A 10 -5.58 2.11 1.25
CA ALA A 10 -6.93 1.75 1.67
C ALA A 10 -7.45 2.71 2.76
N ALA A 11 -8.76 2.86 2.83
CA ALA A 11 -9.40 3.63 3.88
C ALA A 11 -9.12 3.04 5.27
N ALA A 12 -9.02 3.90 6.28
CA ALA A 12 -8.86 3.44 7.65
C ALA A 12 -10.15 2.79 8.17
N PRO A 13 -10.06 1.69 8.93
CA PRO A 13 -11.19 1.19 9.67
C PRO A 13 -11.54 2.18 10.79
N THR A 14 -12.79 2.17 11.22
CA THR A 14 -13.25 3.03 12.32
C THR A 14 -12.80 2.51 13.70
N GLU A 15 -12.32 1.28 13.77
CA GLU A 15 -11.78 0.71 15.00
C GLU A 15 -10.58 1.51 15.51
N ARG A 16 -10.59 1.76 16.84
CA ARG A 16 -9.52 2.52 17.50
C ARG A 16 -8.26 1.69 17.69
N ASP A 17 -8.39 0.37 17.80
CA ASP A 17 -7.27 -0.53 18.07
C ASP A 17 -6.68 -1.06 16.77
N VAL A 18 -5.62 -0.40 16.33
CA VAL A 18 -4.85 -0.87 15.18
C VAL A 18 -4.14 -2.18 15.55
N ARG A 19 -4.39 -3.23 14.76
CA ARG A 19 -3.80 -4.56 14.94
C ARG A 19 -2.88 -4.89 13.77
N PHE A 20 -1.79 -5.58 14.04
CA PHE A 20 -0.91 -6.11 13.01
C PHE A 20 -1.68 -7.03 12.05
N GLY A 21 -1.59 -6.76 10.74
CA GLY A 21 -2.29 -7.51 9.71
C GLY A 21 -3.83 -7.50 9.86
N GLY A 22 -4.38 -6.54 10.60
CA GLY A 22 -5.83 -6.41 10.78
C GLY A 22 -6.54 -6.17 9.45
N ASP A 23 -7.58 -6.94 9.18
CA ASP A 23 -8.40 -6.85 7.96
C ASP A 23 -9.86 -6.58 8.32
N THR A 24 -10.07 -5.49 9.07
CA THR A 24 -11.39 -5.04 9.46
C THR A 24 -12.13 -4.43 8.27
N PRO A 25 -13.40 -4.81 8.02
CA PRO A 25 -14.20 -4.26 6.95
C PRO A 25 -14.43 -2.75 7.12
N LEU A 26 -14.69 -2.06 6.01
CA LEU A 26 -15.08 -0.66 6.04
C LEU A 26 -16.51 -0.51 6.57
N ASP A 27 -16.71 0.50 7.40
CA ASP A 27 -18.06 0.97 7.73
C ASP A 27 -18.59 1.95 6.68
N GLU A 28 -19.83 2.39 6.85
CA GLU A 28 -20.50 3.32 5.92
C GLU A 28 -19.81 4.68 5.88
N ARG A 29 -19.23 5.15 6.99
CA ARG A 29 -18.49 6.41 7.05
C ARG A 29 -17.22 6.33 6.22
N ALA A 30 -16.42 5.28 6.40
CA ALA A 30 -15.21 5.06 5.63
C ALA A 30 -15.52 4.89 4.14
N SER A 31 -16.57 4.14 3.80
CA SER A 31 -17.07 3.99 2.43
C SER A 31 -17.49 5.32 1.81
N GLY A 32 -18.12 6.19 2.59
CA GLY A 32 -18.49 7.56 2.18
C GLY A 32 -17.26 8.43 1.87
N GLN A 33 -16.21 8.33 2.68
CA GLN A 33 -14.93 9.02 2.44
C GLN A 33 -14.27 8.54 1.14
N VAL A 34 -14.29 7.23 0.88
CA VAL A 34 -13.76 6.65 -0.38
C VAL A 34 -14.48 7.23 -1.59
N ARG A 35 -15.83 7.26 -1.56
CA ARG A 35 -16.64 7.85 -2.65
C ARG A 35 -16.27 9.33 -2.89
N GLY A 36 -15.98 10.07 -1.82
CA GLY A 36 -15.57 11.48 -1.89
C GLY A 36 -14.25 11.72 -2.63
N VAL A 37 -13.33 10.77 -2.62
CA VAL A 37 -12.03 10.91 -3.31
C VAL A 37 -11.99 10.24 -4.69
N ALA A 38 -13.04 9.53 -5.09
CA ALA A 38 -13.06 8.77 -6.34
C ALA A 38 -12.80 9.63 -7.59
N GLY A 39 -13.32 10.87 -7.61
CA GLY A 39 -13.15 11.82 -8.70
C GLY A 39 -11.73 12.40 -8.81
N ALA A 40 -10.92 12.34 -7.74
CA ALA A 40 -9.54 12.83 -7.74
C ALA A 40 -8.54 11.81 -8.31
N LEU A 41 -8.97 10.58 -8.52
CA LEU A 41 -8.09 9.52 -9.05
C LEU A 41 -8.16 9.47 -10.58
N PRO A 42 -7.03 9.21 -11.26
CA PRO A 42 -7.01 9.12 -12.72
C PRO A 42 -7.88 7.95 -13.21
N ALA A 43 -8.49 8.11 -14.38
CA ALA A 43 -9.19 7.00 -15.05
C ALA A 43 -8.17 5.90 -15.41
N ALA A 44 -8.55 4.65 -15.21
CA ALA A 44 -7.78 3.48 -15.60
C ALA A 44 -8.73 2.39 -16.13
N PRO A 45 -8.28 1.49 -17.01
CA PRO A 45 -9.12 0.44 -17.59
C PRO A 45 -9.60 -0.57 -16.55
N SER A 46 -8.85 -0.75 -15.45
CA SER A 46 -9.20 -1.61 -14.32
C SER A 46 -8.61 -1.04 -13.02
N CYS A 47 -9.14 -1.48 -11.89
CA CYS A 47 -8.59 -1.21 -10.57
C CYS A 47 -8.05 -2.51 -9.99
N LEU A 48 -6.74 -2.57 -9.72
CA LEU A 48 -6.14 -3.66 -8.97
C LEU A 48 -6.43 -3.47 -7.48
N THR A 49 -6.48 -4.55 -6.73
CA THR A 49 -6.62 -4.49 -5.27
C THR A 49 -5.76 -5.54 -4.60
N ALA A 50 -5.18 -5.20 -3.46
CA ALA A 50 -4.62 -6.19 -2.55
C ALA A 50 -5.74 -7.13 -2.06
N PRO A 51 -5.41 -8.38 -1.65
CA PRO A 51 -6.41 -9.38 -1.28
C PRO A 51 -7.12 -9.12 0.06
N SER A 52 -6.72 -8.10 0.85
CA SER A 52 -7.41 -7.77 2.08
C SER A 52 -8.84 -7.30 1.82
N GLN A 53 -9.76 -7.64 2.72
CA GLN A 53 -11.17 -7.24 2.64
C GLN A 53 -11.30 -5.71 2.56
N ARG A 54 -10.50 -5.00 3.37
CA ARG A 54 -10.48 -3.54 3.40
C ARG A 54 -10.06 -2.94 2.05
N CYS A 55 -9.02 -3.48 1.41
CA CYS A 55 -8.59 -3.02 0.07
C CYS A 55 -9.67 -3.28 -0.99
N ARG A 56 -10.28 -4.47 -0.99
CA ARG A 56 -11.37 -4.80 -1.92
C ARG A 56 -12.55 -3.85 -1.75
N GLN A 57 -13.01 -3.65 -0.53
CA GLN A 57 -14.13 -2.73 -0.24
C GLN A 57 -13.80 -1.28 -0.58
N THR A 58 -12.55 -0.85 -0.38
CA THR A 58 -12.10 0.47 -0.84
C THR A 58 -12.17 0.55 -2.37
N ALA A 59 -11.69 -0.45 -3.11
CA ALA A 59 -11.74 -0.47 -4.57
C ALA A 59 -13.18 -0.47 -5.10
N GLU A 60 -14.08 -1.24 -4.49
CA GLU A 60 -15.51 -1.28 -4.82
C GLU A 60 -16.19 0.06 -4.56
N ALA A 61 -15.93 0.69 -3.40
CA ALA A 61 -16.52 1.96 -3.03
C ALA A 61 -16.05 3.14 -3.91
N LEU A 62 -14.91 3.01 -4.61
CA LEU A 62 -14.48 3.94 -5.66
C LEU A 62 -15.40 3.93 -6.89
N GLY A 63 -16.30 2.94 -7.00
CA GLY A 63 -17.20 2.79 -8.15
C GLY A 63 -16.47 2.42 -9.46
N ARG A 64 -15.28 1.82 -9.37
CA ARG A 64 -14.48 1.42 -10.54
C ARG A 64 -14.65 -0.05 -10.84
N ALA A 65 -14.84 -0.38 -12.11
CA ALA A 65 -14.97 -1.75 -12.58
C ALA A 65 -14.15 -1.92 -13.87
N PRO A 66 -13.56 -3.10 -14.11
CA PRO A 66 -13.50 -4.22 -13.18
C PRO A 66 -12.51 -4.00 -12.03
N VAL A 67 -12.79 -4.61 -10.87
CA VAL A 67 -11.83 -4.74 -9.77
C VAL A 67 -11.15 -6.10 -9.90
N VAL A 68 -9.82 -6.12 -9.92
CA VAL A 68 -9.01 -7.33 -10.09
C VAL A 68 -8.09 -7.50 -8.89
N GLU A 69 -8.19 -8.62 -8.21
CA GLU A 69 -7.30 -8.95 -7.10
C GLU A 69 -5.89 -9.29 -7.62
N GLU A 70 -4.87 -8.65 -7.01
CA GLU A 70 -3.46 -8.92 -7.29
C GLU A 70 -2.78 -9.46 -6.03
N PRO A 71 -2.55 -10.78 -5.95
CA PRO A 71 -1.99 -11.40 -4.76
C PRO A 71 -0.59 -10.91 -4.37
N LYS A 72 0.17 -10.39 -5.33
CA LYS A 72 1.49 -9.81 -5.06
C LYS A 72 1.42 -8.50 -4.28
N LEU A 73 0.25 -7.87 -4.22
CA LEU A 73 0.00 -6.65 -3.44
C LEU A 73 -0.49 -6.93 -2.00
N ARG A 74 -0.50 -8.20 -1.55
CA ARG A 74 -0.89 -8.52 -0.17
C ARG A 74 -0.09 -7.68 0.82
N ASP A 75 -0.67 -7.42 1.99
CA ASP A 75 0.03 -6.76 3.08
C ASP A 75 1.23 -7.59 3.58
N MET A 76 2.04 -7.00 4.44
CA MET A 76 3.15 -7.69 5.11
C MET A 76 2.61 -8.82 5.99
N ASP A 77 3.18 -10.02 5.84
CA ASP A 77 2.87 -11.14 6.72
C ASP A 77 3.48 -10.90 8.11
N MET A 78 2.63 -10.72 9.10
CA MET A 78 3.02 -10.42 10.48
C MET A 78 3.20 -11.68 11.35
N GLY A 79 3.11 -12.89 10.76
CA GLY A 79 3.34 -14.15 11.44
C GLY A 79 2.62 -14.22 12.80
N ARG A 80 3.37 -14.54 13.89
CA ARG A 80 2.79 -14.66 15.25
C ARG A 80 2.26 -13.35 15.85
N TRP A 81 2.54 -12.18 15.24
CA TRP A 81 1.97 -10.90 15.69
C TRP A 81 0.63 -10.59 15.04
N GLN A 82 0.19 -11.39 14.06
CA GLN A 82 -1.10 -11.22 13.39
C GLN A 82 -2.25 -11.08 14.38
N GLY A 83 -3.06 -10.03 14.23
CA GLY A 83 -4.21 -9.74 15.09
C GLY A 83 -3.90 -9.16 16.48
N ARG A 84 -2.61 -8.98 16.82
CA ARG A 84 -2.20 -8.34 18.08
C ARG A 84 -2.06 -6.83 17.91
N THR A 85 -2.29 -6.10 18.99
CA THR A 85 -1.99 -4.65 19.03
C THR A 85 -0.50 -4.40 19.22
N LEU A 86 -0.06 -3.16 18.97
CA LEU A 86 1.32 -2.76 19.22
C LEU A 86 1.71 -2.94 20.71
N ASP A 87 0.79 -2.57 21.63
CA ASP A 87 1.03 -2.70 23.08
C ASP A 87 1.15 -4.15 23.52
N GLU A 88 0.30 -5.04 22.97
CA GLU A 88 0.37 -6.48 23.25
C GLU A 88 1.69 -7.11 22.76
N VAL A 89 2.20 -6.66 21.61
CA VAL A 89 3.49 -7.11 21.09
C VAL A 89 4.63 -6.52 21.91
N ALA A 90 4.59 -5.23 22.23
CA ALA A 90 5.61 -4.57 23.05
C ALA A 90 5.74 -5.22 24.44
N ALA A 91 4.61 -5.61 25.06
CA ALA A 91 4.61 -6.27 26.35
C ALA A 91 5.12 -7.73 26.29
N GLY A 92 4.86 -8.46 25.20
CA GLY A 92 5.20 -9.88 25.08
C GLY A 92 6.50 -10.17 24.33
N ASP A 93 6.93 -9.27 23.42
CA ASP A 93 8.11 -9.43 22.56
C ASP A 93 8.73 -8.06 22.22
N GLY A 94 8.99 -7.24 23.25
CA GLY A 94 9.54 -5.89 23.05
C GLY A 94 10.91 -5.88 22.38
N ALA A 95 11.76 -6.87 22.63
CA ALA A 95 13.05 -7.01 21.97
C ALA A 95 12.88 -7.32 20.45
N GLY A 96 11.97 -8.22 20.11
CA GLY A 96 11.63 -8.50 18.72
C GLY A 96 11.05 -7.28 18.02
N LEU A 97 10.17 -6.53 18.68
CA LEU A 97 9.63 -5.29 18.13
C LEU A 97 10.72 -4.25 17.83
N ALA A 98 11.66 -4.04 18.76
CA ALA A 98 12.78 -3.13 18.57
C ALA A 98 13.69 -3.59 17.40
N GLN A 99 13.95 -4.88 17.29
CA GLN A 99 14.72 -5.46 16.19
C GLN A 99 14.01 -5.22 14.84
N TRP A 100 12.72 -5.52 14.75
CA TRP A 100 11.92 -5.33 13.53
C TRP A 100 11.90 -3.88 13.05
N MET A 101 11.87 -2.91 13.98
CA MET A 101 11.88 -1.48 13.65
C MET A 101 13.27 -0.97 13.22
N SER A 102 14.35 -1.61 13.65
CA SER A 102 15.73 -1.14 13.39
C SER A 102 16.44 -1.88 12.28
N ASP A 103 16.10 -3.16 12.03
CA ASP A 103 16.74 -4.04 11.04
C ASP A 103 15.71 -4.48 9.98
N PRO A 104 15.79 -3.97 8.74
CA PRO A 104 14.88 -4.35 7.67
C PRO A 104 14.92 -5.83 7.27
N GLU A 105 16.01 -6.55 7.57
CA GLU A 105 16.14 -7.98 7.28
C GLU A 105 15.48 -8.85 8.37
N ALA A 106 15.22 -8.28 9.54
CA ALA A 106 14.66 -9.02 10.65
C ALA A 106 13.15 -9.31 10.47
N ALA A 107 12.77 -10.55 10.77
CA ALA A 107 11.37 -10.99 10.87
C ALA A 107 11.15 -11.76 12.19
N PRO A 108 11.28 -11.11 13.36
CA PRO A 108 11.18 -11.79 14.65
C PRO A 108 9.81 -12.44 14.85
N HIS A 109 8.78 -11.95 14.19
CA HIS A 109 7.43 -12.52 14.18
C HIS A 109 7.28 -13.82 13.36
N GLY A 110 8.31 -14.19 12.57
CA GLY A 110 8.29 -15.40 11.71
C GLY A 110 7.47 -15.25 10.42
N GLY A 111 7.07 -14.04 10.08
CA GLY A 111 6.43 -13.70 8.81
C GLY A 111 7.40 -13.05 7.81
N GLU A 112 6.95 -12.00 7.10
CA GLU A 112 7.72 -11.32 6.06
C GLU A 112 8.53 -10.15 6.64
N SER A 113 9.85 -10.08 6.36
CA SER A 113 10.66 -8.91 6.73
C SER A 113 10.35 -7.71 5.82
N VAL A 114 10.74 -6.49 6.26
CA VAL A 114 10.66 -5.29 5.42
C VAL A 114 11.43 -5.49 4.10
N ALA A 115 12.58 -6.15 4.16
CA ALA A 115 13.39 -6.43 2.98
C ALA A 115 12.69 -7.37 1.99
N GLN A 116 12.02 -8.41 2.48
CA GLN A 116 11.25 -9.35 1.66
C GLN A 116 10.03 -8.66 1.03
N LEU A 117 9.30 -7.84 1.80
CA LEU A 117 8.22 -7.02 1.27
C LEU A 117 8.71 -6.10 0.15
N CYS A 118 9.80 -5.35 0.38
CA CYS A 118 10.39 -4.46 -0.62
C CYS A 118 10.80 -5.21 -1.89
N ALA A 119 11.41 -6.38 -1.77
CA ALA A 119 11.79 -7.22 -2.91
C ALA A 119 10.57 -7.69 -3.71
N ARG A 120 9.50 -8.13 -3.03
CA ARG A 120 8.25 -8.57 -3.65
C ARG A 120 7.56 -7.45 -4.43
N ILE A 121 7.47 -6.27 -3.84
CA ILE A 121 6.83 -5.12 -4.47
C ILE A 121 7.69 -4.58 -5.63
N ALA A 122 9.01 -4.53 -5.49
CA ALA A 122 9.92 -4.19 -6.59
C ALA A 122 9.73 -5.14 -7.78
N ALA A 123 9.75 -6.46 -7.54
CA ALA A 123 9.54 -7.45 -8.59
C ALA A 123 8.15 -7.34 -9.26
N TRP A 124 7.10 -6.98 -8.51
CA TRP A 124 5.79 -6.73 -9.08
C TRP A 124 5.80 -5.48 -9.96
N MET A 125 6.37 -4.37 -9.50
CA MET A 125 6.46 -3.11 -10.26
C MET A 125 7.26 -3.29 -11.55
N ASP A 126 8.42 -3.93 -11.48
CA ASP A 126 9.31 -4.15 -12.64
C ASP A 126 8.74 -5.19 -13.62
N GLY A 127 7.83 -6.04 -13.15
CA GLY A 127 7.09 -7.01 -13.97
C GLY A 127 5.84 -6.44 -14.66
N LEU A 128 5.50 -5.17 -14.43
CA LEU A 128 4.37 -4.56 -15.15
C LEU A 128 4.71 -4.44 -16.65
N PRO A 129 3.77 -4.79 -17.54
CA PRO A 129 4.00 -4.67 -18.99
C PRO A 129 4.32 -3.23 -19.41
N ASP A 130 5.25 -3.04 -20.33
CA ASP A 130 5.63 -1.70 -20.83
C ASP A 130 4.45 -0.93 -21.43
N ASP A 131 3.41 -1.63 -21.87
CA ASP A 131 2.18 -1.09 -22.46
C ASP A 131 1.00 -1.04 -21.46
N ALA A 132 1.22 -1.34 -20.18
CA ALA A 132 0.18 -1.30 -19.13
C ALA A 132 -0.54 0.05 -19.04
N GLY A 133 0.08 1.12 -19.53
CA GLY A 133 -0.52 2.45 -19.56
C GLY A 133 -0.80 3.01 -18.18
N ARG A 134 -2.07 3.21 -17.83
CA ARG A 134 -2.50 3.67 -16.50
C ARG A 134 -2.95 2.49 -15.64
N VAL A 135 -2.32 2.34 -14.48
CA VAL A 135 -2.63 1.33 -13.48
C VAL A 135 -3.03 2.02 -12.18
N VAL A 136 -4.19 1.68 -11.64
CA VAL A 136 -4.63 2.09 -10.30
C VAL A 136 -4.69 0.83 -9.44
N ALA A 137 -4.11 0.89 -8.26
CA ALA A 137 -4.15 -0.23 -7.31
C ALA A 137 -4.47 0.27 -5.90
N VAL A 138 -5.37 -0.42 -5.21
CA VAL A 138 -5.67 -0.19 -3.79
C VAL A 138 -4.80 -1.12 -2.96
N VAL A 139 -4.04 -0.56 -2.03
CA VAL A 139 -3.00 -1.26 -1.28
C VAL A 139 -2.98 -0.86 0.20
N GLU A 140 -2.33 -1.65 1.02
CA GLU A 140 -2.01 -1.31 2.39
C GLU A 140 -0.82 -0.35 2.49
N GLN A 141 -0.68 0.34 3.62
CA GLN A 141 0.38 1.33 3.84
C GLN A 141 1.78 0.77 3.63
N ALA A 142 2.03 -0.46 4.10
CA ALA A 142 3.34 -1.10 3.98
C ALA A 142 3.74 -1.33 2.51
N VAL A 143 2.78 -1.71 1.66
CA VAL A 143 2.98 -1.88 0.22
C VAL A 143 3.31 -0.54 -0.45
N ALA A 144 2.60 0.53 -0.11
CA ALA A 144 2.88 1.87 -0.65
C ALA A 144 4.27 2.38 -0.24
N ARG A 145 4.70 2.14 1.01
CA ARG A 145 6.06 2.46 1.48
C ARG A 145 7.11 1.70 0.69
N ALA A 146 6.93 0.40 0.50
CA ALA A 146 7.86 -0.44 -0.27
C ALA A 146 7.99 0.04 -1.73
N ALA A 147 6.88 0.39 -2.36
CA ALA A 147 6.86 0.94 -3.72
C ALA A 147 7.61 2.28 -3.82
N LEU A 148 7.46 3.16 -2.82
CA LEU A 148 8.19 4.43 -2.75
C LEU A 148 9.69 4.21 -2.60
N LEU A 149 10.12 3.29 -1.74
CA LEU A 149 11.54 2.97 -1.58
C LEU A 149 12.14 2.47 -2.90
N HIS A 150 11.43 1.58 -3.60
CA HIS A 150 11.87 1.08 -4.91
C HIS A 150 11.97 2.20 -5.94
N ALA A 151 10.94 3.01 -6.07
CA ALA A 151 10.90 4.10 -7.05
C ALA A 151 12.01 5.16 -6.84
N LEU A 152 12.38 5.42 -5.59
CA LEU A 152 13.39 6.40 -5.22
C LEU A 152 14.79 5.81 -5.10
N GLY A 153 14.97 4.49 -5.21
CA GLY A 153 16.23 3.83 -4.88
C GLY A 153 16.68 4.07 -3.45
N ALA A 154 15.72 4.30 -2.54
CA ALA A 154 16.01 4.65 -1.16
C ALA A 154 16.40 3.41 -0.33
N PRO A 155 17.26 3.57 0.69
CA PRO A 155 17.64 2.47 1.56
C PRO A 155 16.44 1.96 2.36
N ARG A 156 16.36 0.63 2.59
CA ARG A 156 15.25 -0.02 3.31
C ARG A 156 15.06 0.50 4.74
N GLN A 157 16.11 1.03 5.36
CA GLN A 157 16.07 1.70 6.66
C GLN A 157 15.17 2.94 6.68
N SER A 158 14.83 3.49 5.51
CA SER A 158 13.90 4.62 5.40
C SER A 158 12.43 4.21 5.46
N PHE A 159 12.10 2.92 5.52
CA PHE A 159 10.73 2.40 5.48
C PHE A 159 9.82 3.05 6.54
N TRP A 160 10.30 3.19 7.76
CA TRP A 160 9.56 3.77 8.88
C TRP A 160 9.53 5.31 8.89
N ARG A 161 10.24 5.95 7.95
CA ARG A 161 10.26 7.41 7.79
C ARG A 161 9.26 7.92 6.75
N ILE A 162 8.49 7.04 6.15
CA ILE A 162 7.52 7.37 5.12
C ILE A 162 6.13 7.25 5.74
N ASP A 163 5.45 8.39 5.87
CA ASP A 163 4.04 8.40 6.25
C ASP A 163 3.15 8.27 5.02
N VAL A 164 2.25 7.29 5.06
CA VAL A 164 1.25 7.05 4.02
C VAL A 164 -0.12 7.06 4.70
N PRO A 165 -0.78 8.20 4.81
CA PRO A 165 -2.12 8.28 5.41
C PRO A 165 -3.14 7.45 4.63
N PRO A 166 -4.20 6.97 5.28
CA PRO A 166 -5.35 6.38 4.59
C PRO A 166 -5.88 7.32 3.50
N LEU A 167 -6.34 6.76 2.38
CA LEU A 167 -6.83 7.47 1.20
C LEU A 167 -5.82 8.42 0.54
N SER A 168 -4.54 8.36 0.91
CA SER A 168 -3.49 9.05 0.14
C SER A 168 -3.14 8.28 -1.13
N ALA A 169 -2.79 9.01 -2.19
CA ALA A 169 -2.40 8.45 -3.47
C ALA A 169 -0.92 8.70 -3.76
N VAL A 170 -0.16 7.63 -3.92
CA VAL A 170 1.22 7.66 -4.41
C VAL A 170 1.19 7.53 -5.93
N GLN A 171 1.67 8.54 -6.63
CA GLN A 171 1.71 8.55 -8.10
C GLN A 171 3.14 8.33 -8.58
N LEU A 172 3.32 7.30 -9.42
CA LEU A 172 4.60 6.91 -9.97
C LEU A 172 4.52 6.86 -11.50
N THR A 173 5.63 7.19 -12.15
CA THR A 173 5.78 6.97 -13.59
C THR A 173 6.97 6.05 -13.82
N GLY A 174 6.76 4.98 -14.62
CA GLY A 174 7.75 3.95 -14.92
C GLY A 174 8.06 3.85 -16.40
N ARG A 175 9.34 3.64 -16.73
CA ARG A 175 9.79 3.33 -18.08
C ARG A 175 11.08 2.50 -18.00
N SER A 176 11.09 1.35 -18.64
CA SER A 176 12.29 0.49 -18.75
C SER A 176 12.94 0.22 -17.37
N GLY A 177 12.16 -0.16 -16.37
CA GLY A 177 12.63 -0.47 -15.00
C GLY A 177 13.00 0.77 -14.15
N ARG A 178 12.91 1.97 -14.70
CA ARG A 178 13.16 3.19 -13.93
C ARG A 178 11.83 3.83 -13.52
N TRP A 179 11.69 4.11 -12.23
CA TRP A 179 10.52 4.74 -11.64
C TRP A 179 10.83 6.15 -11.14
N ASN A 180 9.84 7.04 -11.20
CA ASN A 180 9.92 8.39 -10.65
C ASN A 180 8.67 8.66 -9.80
N LEU A 181 8.84 9.29 -8.65
CA LEU A 181 7.75 9.80 -7.84
C LEU A 181 7.21 11.09 -8.46
N ARG A 182 5.88 11.17 -8.60
CA ARG A 182 5.19 12.38 -9.04
C ARG A 182 4.47 13.03 -7.86
N ILE A 183 4.79 14.28 -7.59
CA ILE A 183 4.08 15.11 -6.63
C ILE A 183 3.04 15.92 -7.42
N ALA A 184 1.77 15.81 -7.04
CA ALA A 184 0.71 16.58 -7.68
C ALA A 184 0.71 18.05 -7.22
N PRO A 185 0.42 19.02 -8.11
CA PRO A 185 0.22 20.40 -7.71
C PRO A 185 -0.98 20.55 -6.77
N VAL A 186 -0.90 21.50 -5.83
CA VAL A 186 -2.04 21.85 -4.97
C VAL A 186 -3.09 22.57 -5.82
N GLY A 187 -4.33 22.07 -5.82
CA GLY A 187 -5.47 22.70 -6.51
C GLY A 187 -5.66 22.34 -7.97
N SER A 188 -4.86 21.44 -8.56
CA SER A 188 -5.16 20.93 -9.88
C SER A 188 -6.23 19.83 -9.83
N GLY A 189 -7.49 20.22 -9.91
CA GLY A 189 -8.60 19.36 -10.29
C GLY A 189 -8.57 19.04 -11.78
N GLU A 190 -7.40 19.00 -12.40
CA GLU A 190 -7.24 18.67 -13.81
C GLU A 190 -7.02 17.17 -13.99
N SER A 191 -8.03 16.55 -14.58
CA SER A 191 -7.91 15.31 -15.33
C SER A 191 -6.80 15.48 -16.39
N LEU A 192 -5.66 14.83 -16.18
CA LEU A 192 -4.66 14.62 -17.21
C LEU A 192 -4.78 13.21 -17.77
#